data_1f822c2a1ce76cc6dd639bb9e32508c1
#
_entry.id   1f822c2a1ce76cc6dd639bb9e32508c1
#
_cell.length_a   1.000
_cell.length_b   1.000
_cell.length_c   1.000
_cell.angle_alpha   90.00
_cell.angle_beta   90.00
_cell.angle_gamma   90.00
#
_symmetry.space_group_name_H-M   'P 1'
#
loop_
_entity.id
_entity.type
_entity.pdbx_description
1 polymer ?
#
loop_
_entity_poly.entity_id
_entity_poly.type
_entity_poly.pdbx_seq_one_letter_code
_entity_poly.pdbx_strand_id
1 'polypeptide(L)'
;MTETALLLTAGILGESNAKTAHGLIRGPSRYRLLGVIDDLHAGRDAGQVLDGEVRRLPCFAALDEALAALPEPPDWLIVGVAFHGGRMPEAMRRLVLDGVRRGIGVVNGLHQLLVDDPEIAAAAAASGARLHD
;
A
#
# COMPACT_ATOMS: atom_id res chain seq x y z
N MET A 1 5.41 18.77 8.04
CA MET A 1 5.99 17.81 7.06
C MET A 1 4.94 16.83 6.60
N THR A 2 4.89 16.60 5.30
CA THR A 2 3.94 15.63 4.73
C THR A 2 4.48 14.22 4.90
N GLU A 3 3.65 13.33 5.40
CA GLU A 3 4.02 11.92 5.53
C GLU A 3 4.02 11.25 4.16
N THR A 4 4.95 10.33 3.96
CA THR A 4 5.11 9.59 2.70
C THR A 4 4.44 8.23 2.78
N ALA A 5 4.00 7.71 1.64
CA ALA A 5 3.31 6.44 1.59
C ALA A 5 3.53 5.71 0.26
N LEU A 6 3.48 4.38 0.35
CA LEU A 6 3.31 3.49 -0.80
C LEU A 6 1.89 2.92 -0.74
N LEU A 7 1.21 2.89 -1.88
CA LEU A 7 -0.09 2.24 -1.99
C LEU A 7 0.08 0.75 -2.26
N LEU A 8 -0.75 -0.07 -1.64
CA LEU A 8 -0.80 -1.51 -1.87
C LEU A 8 -2.08 -1.85 -2.62
N THR A 9 -1.97 -2.31 -3.85
CA THR A 9 -3.11 -2.69 -4.69
C THR A 9 -3.04 -4.13 -5.18
N ALA A 10 -1.87 -4.77 -5.11
CA ALA A 10 -1.66 -6.20 -5.35
C ALA A 10 -2.33 -6.73 -6.61
N GLY A 11 -2.14 -6.05 -7.74
CA GLY A 11 -2.63 -6.49 -9.04
C GLY A 11 -4.00 -5.95 -9.44
N ILE A 12 -4.72 -5.25 -8.57
CA ILE A 12 -6.07 -4.77 -8.90
C ILE A 12 -6.17 -3.24 -9.02
N LEU A 13 -5.05 -2.55 -9.24
CA LEU A 13 -5.03 -1.08 -9.38
C LEU A 13 -6.02 -0.58 -10.44
N GLY A 14 -6.17 -1.26 -11.56
CA GLY A 14 -7.06 -0.87 -12.64
C GLY A 14 -8.53 -1.22 -12.40
N GLU A 15 -8.88 -1.85 -11.28
CA GLU A 15 -10.23 -2.35 -11.02
C GLU A 15 -11.03 -1.44 -10.10
N SER A 16 -12.35 -1.59 -10.14
CA SER A 16 -13.26 -0.78 -9.31
C SER A 16 -13.05 -0.99 -7.80
N ASN A 17 -12.50 -2.13 -7.39
CA ASN A 17 -12.20 -2.41 -5.99
C ASN A 17 -11.05 -1.56 -5.44
N ALA A 18 -10.34 -0.85 -6.29
CA ALA A 18 -9.23 0.02 -5.91
C ALA A 18 -9.64 1.50 -5.80
N LYS A 19 -10.89 1.80 -5.52
CA LYS A 19 -11.39 3.19 -5.45
C LYS A 19 -10.64 4.06 -4.44
N THR A 20 -10.23 3.50 -3.30
CA THR A 20 -9.44 4.23 -2.31
C THR A 20 -8.10 4.65 -2.90
N ALA A 21 -7.42 3.72 -3.59
CA ALA A 21 -6.16 4.03 -4.28
C ALA A 21 -6.38 5.07 -5.38
N HIS A 22 -7.45 4.95 -6.16
CA HIS A 22 -7.78 5.91 -7.21
C HIS A 22 -7.96 7.32 -6.66
N GLY A 23 -8.68 7.46 -5.56
CA GLY A 23 -8.87 8.75 -4.90
C GLY A 23 -7.57 9.36 -4.40
N LEU A 24 -6.69 8.55 -3.82
CA LEU A 24 -5.39 9.01 -3.34
C LEU A 24 -4.46 9.43 -4.48
N ILE A 25 -4.48 8.69 -5.60
CA ILE A 25 -3.66 9.01 -6.78
C ILE A 25 -4.14 10.32 -7.42
N ARG A 26 -5.44 10.53 -7.54
CA ARG A 26 -6.01 11.75 -8.09
C ARG A 26 -5.76 12.95 -7.19
N GLY A 27 -5.76 12.75 -5.88
CA GLY A 27 -5.52 13.80 -4.91
C GLY A 27 -6.64 14.85 -4.84
N PRO A 28 -6.49 15.87 -4.00
CA PRO A 28 -5.38 16.04 -3.08
C PRO A 28 -5.38 14.99 -1.96
N SER A 29 -4.21 14.66 -1.44
CA SER A 29 -4.03 13.69 -0.38
C SER A 29 -3.14 14.26 0.72
N ARG A 30 -3.39 13.84 1.96
CA ARG A 30 -2.52 14.18 3.09
C ARG A 30 -1.18 13.47 3.02
N TYR A 31 -1.06 12.44 2.18
CA TYR A 31 0.18 11.69 2.00
C TYR A 31 0.86 12.10 0.70
N ARG A 32 2.19 12.15 0.72
CA ARG A 32 2.98 12.20 -0.49
C ARG A 32 3.21 10.79 -0.96
N LEU A 33 2.56 10.40 -2.05
CA LEU A 33 2.69 9.07 -2.59
C LEU A 33 4.02 8.91 -3.31
N LEU A 34 4.74 7.82 -3.00
CA LEU A 34 6.04 7.51 -3.58
C LEU A 34 5.96 6.44 -4.67
N GLY A 35 4.90 5.67 -4.68
CA GLY A 35 4.70 4.59 -5.64
C GLY A 35 3.54 3.71 -5.25
N VAL A 36 3.33 2.67 -6.04
CA VAL A 36 2.26 1.68 -5.85
C VAL A 36 2.89 0.29 -5.95
N ILE A 37 2.55 -0.60 -5.03
CA ILE A 37 2.94 -2.01 -5.14
C ILE A 37 1.82 -2.74 -5.86
N ASP A 38 2.07 -3.04 -7.13
CA ASP A 38 1.10 -3.73 -7.99
C ASP A 38 1.86 -4.52 -9.05
N ASP A 39 1.95 -5.83 -8.84
CA ASP A 39 2.75 -6.71 -9.68
C ASP A 39 2.25 -6.78 -11.13
N LEU A 40 0.94 -6.67 -11.34
CA LEU A 40 0.37 -6.70 -12.68
C LEU A 40 0.77 -5.47 -13.50
N HIS A 41 0.98 -4.33 -12.87
CA HIS A 41 1.27 -3.07 -13.55
C HIS A 41 2.70 -2.58 -13.33
N ALA A 42 3.59 -3.46 -12.85
CA ALA A 42 4.98 -3.11 -12.57
C ALA A 42 5.67 -2.48 -13.78
N GLY A 43 6.45 -1.42 -13.53
CA GLY A 43 7.15 -0.68 -14.57
C GLY A 43 6.31 0.40 -15.26
N ARG A 44 5.02 0.50 -14.94
CA ARG A 44 4.12 1.50 -15.51
C ARG A 44 3.89 2.65 -14.53
N ASP A 45 3.42 3.78 -15.03
CA ASP A 45 2.96 4.88 -14.20
C ASP A 45 1.54 4.60 -13.71
N ALA A 46 1.30 4.76 -12.41
CA ALA A 46 -0.02 4.48 -11.82
C ALA A 46 -1.12 5.40 -12.37
N GLY A 47 -0.79 6.65 -12.65
CA GLY A 47 -1.75 7.56 -13.27
C GLY A 47 -2.18 7.12 -14.66
N GLN A 48 -1.23 6.64 -15.46
CA GLN A 48 -1.54 6.10 -16.80
C GLN A 48 -2.41 4.86 -16.72
N VAL A 49 -2.17 3.98 -15.76
CA VAL A 49 -3.02 2.81 -15.52
C VAL A 49 -4.45 3.23 -15.15
N LEU A 50 -4.56 4.26 -14.32
CA LEU A 50 -5.83 4.74 -13.81
C LEU A 50 -6.72 5.40 -14.88
N ASP A 51 -6.17 6.37 -15.59
CA ASP A 51 -6.94 7.18 -16.55
C ASP A 51 -6.13 7.72 -17.73
N GLY A 52 -4.92 7.22 -17.94
CA GLY A 52 -4.06 7.63 -19.04
C GLY A 52 -3.24 8.90 -18.77
N GLU A 53 -3.41 9.53 -17.62
CA GLU A 53 -2.68 10.74 -17.27
C GLU A 53 -1.42 10.44 -16.47
N VAL A 54 -0.25 10.84 -17.01
CA VAL A 54 1.04 10.62 -16.34
C VAL A 54 1.11 11.43 -15.04
N ARG A 55 1.40 10.75 -13.93
CA ARG A 55 1.56 11.39 -12.61
C ARG A 55 2.91 11.16 -11.96
N ARG A 56 3.83 10.51 -12.67
CA ARG A 56 5.16 10.16 -12.17
C ARG A 56 5.10 9.36 -10.88
N LEU A 57 4.18 8.40 -10.85
CA LEU A 57 3.96 7.53 -9.70
C LEU A 57 4.22 6.09 -10.14
N PRO A 58 5.44 5.56 -9.90
CA PRO A 58 5.82 4.25 -10.44
C PRO A 58 5.09 3.11 -9.73
N CYS A 59 4.77 2.06 -10.51
CA CYS A 59 4.32 0.79 -9.97
C CYS A 59 5.49 -0.16 -9.84
N PHE A 60 5.60 -0.83 -8.70
CA PHE A 60 6.64 -1.82 -8.41
C PHE A 60 6.02 -3.20 -8.25
N ALA A 61 6.75 -4.23 -8.64
CA ALA A 61 6.29 -5.61 -8.52
C ALA A 61 6.27 -6.10 -7.07
N ALA A 62 7.18 -5.60 -6.24
CA ALA A 62 7.35 -6.04 -4.86
C ALA A 62 7.80 -4.90 -3.95
N LEU A 63 7.60 -5.07 -2.65
CA LEU A 63 8.02 -4.09 -1.65
C LEU A 63 9.54 -3.92 -1.64
N ASP A 64 10.31 -5.00 -1.74
CA ASP A 64 11.78 -4.93 -1.80
C ASP A 64 12.26 -4.05 -2.94
N GLU A 65 11.65 -4.19 -4.11
CA GLU A 65 12.00 -3.41 -5.29
C GLU A 65 11.74 -1.92 -5.06
N ALA A 66 10.59 -1.59 -4.49
CA ALA A 66 10.24 -0.21 -4.16
C ALA A 66 11.21 0.39 -3.15
N LEU A 67 11.52 -0.34 -2.08
CA LEU A 67 12.43 0.14 -1.04
C LEU A 67 13.85 0.35 -1.57
N ALA A 68 14.30 -0.50 -2.49
CA ALA A 68 15.61 -0.34 -3.14
C ALA A 68 15.67 0.91 -4.03
N ALA A 69 14.54 1.29 -4.65
CA ALA A 69 14.47 2.44 -5.54
C ALA A 69 14.31 3.78 -4.81
N LEU A 70 13.85 3.76 -3.57
CA LEU A 70 13.57 4.97 -2.80
C LEU A 70 14.76 5.38 -1.94
N PRO A 71 15.04 6.70 -1.78
CA PRO A 71 16.15 7.17 -0.92
C PRO A 71 15.90 6.91 0.56
N GLU A 72 14.64 6.87 0.98
CA GLU A 72 14.24 6.61 2.36
C GLU A 72 12.99 5.74 2.39
N PRO A 73 12.80 4.90 3.44
CA PRO A 73 11.57 4.13 3.58
C PRO A 73 10.35 5.06 3.69
N PRO A 74 9.17 4.63 3.21
CA PRO A 74 7.95 5.42 3.42
C PRO A 74 7.53 5.38 4.88
N ASP A 75 6.77 6.39 5.30
CA ASP A 75 6.19 6.40 6.64
C ASP A 75 5.07 5.38 6.77
N TRP A 76 4.33 5.17 5.68
CA TRP A 76 3.14 4.32 5.67
C TRP A 76 3.06 3.45 4.43
N LEU A 77 2.47 2.26 4.61
CA LEU A 77 1.86 1.48 3.55
C LEU A 77 0.35 1.67 3.68
N ILE A 78 -0.33 1.94 2.57
CA ILE A 78 -1.79 2.15 2.58
C ILE A 78 -2.44 1.02 1.81
N VAL A 79 -3.33 0.27 2.45
CA VAL A 79 -4.14 -0.74 1.77
C VAL A 79 -5.22 0.01 0.99
N GLY A 80 -5.05 0.10 -0.34
CA GLY A 80 -5.85 0.95 -1.21
C GLY A 80 -6.99 0.25 -1.93
N VAL A 81 -7.35 -0.96 -1.51
CA VAL A 81 -8.32 -1.80 -2.21
C VAL A 81 -9.30 -2.42 -1.23
N ALA A 82 -10.49 -2.76 -1.73
CA ALA A 82 -11.47 -3.56 -1.00
C ALA A 82 -11.50 -4.98 -1.57
N PHE A 83 -11.86 -5.94 -0.75
CA PHE A 83 -11.93 -7.34 -1.16
C PHE A 83 -13.31 -7.91 -0.85
N HIS A 84 -13.73 -8.92 -1.61
CA HIS A 84 -14.97 -9.63 -1.34
C HIS A 84 -14.95 -10.19 0.08
N GLY A 85 -16.05 -9.97 0.81
CA GLY A 85 -16.17 -10.40 2.20
C GLY A 85 -15.34 -9.57 3.18
N GLY A 86 -14.67 -8.50 2.72
CA GLY A 86 -13.87 -7.62 3.56
C GLY A 86 -12.61 -8.27 4.12
N ARG A 87 -12.26 -9.48 3.67
CA ARG A 87 -11.09 -10.22 4.14
C ARG A 87 -9.89 -9.98 3.24
N MET A 88 -8.73 -9.85 3.86
CA MET A 88 -7.48 -9.61 3.16
C MET A 88 -6.98 -10.91 2.52
N PRO A 89 -6.74 -10.93 1.19
CA PRO A 89 -6.10 -12.08 0.56
C PRO A 89 -4.68 -12.29 1.07
N GLU A 90 -4.18 -13.53 0.97
CA GLU A 90 -2.85 -13.87 1.47
C GLU A 90 -1.73 -13.04 0.84
N ALA A 91 -1.82 -12.73 -0.45
CA ALA A 91 -0.80 -11.90 -1.12
C ALA A 91 -0.72 -10.50 -0.50
N MET A 92 -1.87 -9.89 -0.20
CA MET A 92 -1.90 -8.59 0.46
C MET A 92 -1.42 -8.70 1.91
N ARG A 93 -1.83 -9.75 2.62
CA ARG A 93 -1.42 -10.00 4.00
C ARG A 93 0.11 -10.10 4.11
N ARG A 94 0.75 -10.78 3.15
CA ARG A 94 2.22 -10.89 3.12
C ARG A 94 2.90 -9.54 2.91
N LEU A 95 2.35 -8.70 2.04
CA LEU A 95 2.86 -7.34 1.83
C LEU A 95 2.78 -6.52 3.11
N VAL A 96 1.62 -6.56 3.78
CA VAL A 96 1.42 -5.87 5.04
C VAL A 96 2.39 -6.37 6.10
N LEU A 97 2.49 -7.68 6.25
CA LEU A 97 3.35 -8.30 7.26
C LEU A 97 4.84 -7.97 7.02
N ASP A 98 5.29 -8.00 5.76
CA ASP A 98 6.66 -7.63 5.41
C ASP A 98 6.94 -6.17 5.78
N GLY A 99 6.03 -5.26 5.45
CA GLY A 99 6.17 -3.85 5.81
C GLY A 99 6.21 -3.63 7.32
N VAL A 100 5.31 -4.30 8.04
CA VAL A 100 5.25 -4.23 9.51
C VAL A 100 6.54 -4.74 10.15
N ARG A 101 7.08 -5.84 9.66
CA ARG A 101 8.35 -6.40 10.15
C ARG A 101 9.53 -5.44 9.94
N ARG A 102 9.44 -4.60 8.91
CA ARG A 102 10.46 -3.57 8.63
C ARG A 102 10.25 -2.28 9.43
N GLY A 103 9.23 -2.23 10.28
CA GLY A 103 8.91 -1.05 11.08
C GLY A 103 8.12 0.02 10.35
N ILE A 104 7.60 -0.27 9.17
CA ILE A 104 6.78 0.66 8.38
C ILE A 104 5.34 0.59 8.87
N GLY A 105 4.72 1.74 9.15
CA GLY A 105 3.31 1.79 9.58
C GLY A 105 2.35 1.40 8.45
N VAL A 106 1.18 0.93 8.80
CA VAL A 106 0.14 0.53 7.82
C VAL A 106 -1.17 1.23 8.12
N VAL A 107 -1.74 1.86 7.09
CA VAL A 107 -3.10 2.40 7.12
C VAL A 107 -4.01 1.39 6.43
N ASN A 108 -5.04 0.95 7.14
CA ASN A 108 -5.95 -0.07 6.67
C ASN A 108 -7.40 0.41 6.73
N GLY A 109 -8.08 0.45 5.58
CA GLY A 109 -9.49 0.79 5.50
C GLY A 109 -10.41 -0.40 5.33
N LEU A 110 -9.90 -1.62 5.52
CA LEU A 110 -10.71 -2.84 5.39
C LEU A 110 -11.57 -3.08 6.63
N HIS A 111 -12.62 -3.90 6.49
CA HIS A 111 -13.43 -4.33 7.62
C HIS A 111 -12.67 -5.25 8.57
N GLN A 112 -11.73 -6.03 8.04
CA GLN A 112 -10.85 -6.86 8.86
C GLN A 112 -9.78 -5.99 9.49
N LEU A 113 -9.71 -5.95 10.81
CA LEU A 113 -8.72 -5.14 11.52
C LEU A 113 -7.38 -5.85 11.59
N LEU A 114 -6.29 -5.11 11.35
CA LEU A 114 -4.93 -5.65 11.42
C LEU A 114 -4.59 -6.10 12.83
N VAL A 115 -5.05 -5.37 13.84
CA VAL A 115 -4.79 -5.71 15.25
C VAL A 115 -5.40 -7.04 15.68
N ASP A 116 -6.39 -7.54 14.93
CA ASP A 116 -7.03 -8.83 15.20
C ASP A 116 -6.25 -10.01 14.61
N ASP A 117 -5.22 -9.73 13.79
CA ASP A 117 -4.32 -10.77 13.28
C ASP A 117 -3.15 -10.91 14.26
N PRO A 118 -3.03 -12.05 14.97
CA PRO A 118 -1.99 -12.20 16.00
C PRO A 118 -0.58 -12.07 15.47
N GLU A 119 -0.30 -12.54 14.27
CA GLU A 119 1.02 -12.45 13.66
C GLU A 119 1.37 -11.01 13.30
N ILE A 120 0.44 -10.27 12.72
CA ILE A 120 0.64 -8.85 12.38
C ILE A 120 0.80 -8.02 13.66
N ALA A 121 -0.05 -8.25 14.66
CA ALA A 121 0.02 -7.54 15.93
C ALA A 121 1.37 -7.79 16.64
N ALA A 122 1.83 -9.04 16.67
CA ALA A 122 3.12 -9.39 17.28
C ALA A 122 4.29 -8.75 16.53
N ALA A 123 4.26 -8.77 15.19
CA ALA A 123 5.30 -8.15 14.36
C ALA A 123 5.34 -6.63 14.58
N ALA A 124 4.18 -5.97 14.70
CA ALA A 124 4.11 -4.55 14.97
C ALA A 124 4.69 -4.20 16.35
N ALA A 125 4.37 -4.99 17.37
CA ALA A 125 4.92 -4.79 18.69
C ALA A 125 6.45 -4.95 18.71
N ALA A 126 6.98 -5.92 17.98
CA ALA A 126 8.42 -6.19 17.92
C ALA A 126 9.19 -5.11 17.14
N SER A 127 8.62 -4.58 16.06
CA SER A 127 9.29 -3.62 15.16
C SER A 127 9.02 -2.16 15.48
N GLY A 128 7.98 -1.88 16.26
CA GLY A 128 7.51 -0.52 16.52
C GLY A 128 6.63 0.06 15.41
N ALA A 129 6.24 -0.73 14.41
CA ALA A 129 5.36 -0.27 13.34
C ALA A 129 3.98 0.10 13.88
N ARG A 130 3.42 1.19 13.35
CA ARG A 130 2.07 1.65 13.76
C ARG A 130 1.01 1.00 12.87
N LEU A 131 -0.07 0.51 13.49
CA LEU A 131 -1.22 -0.01 12.77
C LEU A 131 -2.36 1.00 12.92
N HIS A 132 -2.82 1.53 11.80
CA HIS A 132 -3.92 2.48 11.75
C HIS A 132 -5.10 1.81 11.04
N ASP A 133 -5.95 1.16 11.83
CA ASP A 133 -7.13 0.45 11.33
C ASP A 133 -8.32 1.36 11.02
#